data_d35c587750a5dbdd97eaaa42c4713fb9
#
_entry.id   d35c587750a5dbdd97eaaa42c4713fb9
#
_cell.length_a   1.000
_cell.length_b   1.000
_cell.length_c   1.000
_cell.angle_alpha   90.00
_cell.angle_beta   90.00
_cell.angle_gamma   90.00
#
_symmetry.space_group_name_H-M   'P 1'
#
loop_
_entity.id
_entity.type
_entity.pdbx_description
1 polymer ?
#
loop_
_entity_poly.entity_id
_entity_poly.type
_entity_poly.pdbx_seq_one_letter_code
_entity_poly.pdbx_strand_id
1 'polypeptide(L)'
;MLGSISPEVTRQAGESLAGRASYLELAPFDLQETGSGHEATLWLRGGFPESFLAADDEASFRWRQDFLRTYLEREIPLLGGRLPIETLRRLLTMLAHLQGELLNVSSLARNLGLNGRTVGNYLDLLSDLYLLRRLPPLEAKVGKRLIRSPKLFLRDSGIVHTLLGIRDLEGLLAHPVVGGSYEGFVVENLLRLLPEGGEAFFYRARAGAEVDLVLLLPGGKVWAVKVKRSLAPKPSRGFHEALRDLRPEAAYVVYPGEETFPLTDRVMATPLGSLLQALGTLRNR
;
A
#
# COMPACT_ATOMS: atom_id res chain seq x y z
N MET A 1 25.36 2.26 7.86
CA MET A 1 24.95 0.92 8.32
C MET A 1 23.70 0.56 7.53
N LEU A 2 23.69 -0.57 6.85
CA LEU A 2 22.54 -1.09 6.13
C LEU A 2 21.90 -2.18 6.99
N GLY A 3 20.59 -2.17 7.15
CA GLY A 3 19.84 -3.17 7.90
C GLY A 3 18.42 -3.33 7.37
N SER A 4 17.86 -4.53 7.48
CA SER A 4 16.54 -4.89 6.96
C SER A 4 15.39 -4.56 7.92
N ILE A 5 15.60 -3.67 8.89
CA ILE A 5 14.70 -3.50 10.04
C ILE A 5 14.43 -2.02 10.29
N SER A 6 13.21 -1.71 10.72
CA SER A 6 12.83 -0.33 11.07
C SER A 6 13.66 0.25 12.23
N PRO A 7 13.80 1.58 12.33
CA PRO A 7 14.49 2.25 13.43
C PRO A 7 13.96 1.87 14.82
N GLU A 8 12.67 1.56 14.94
CA GLU A 8 12.02 1.19 16.20
C GLU A 8 12.58 -0.11 16.76
N VAL A 9 12.83 -1.10 15.91
CA VAL A 9 13.42 -2.38 16.31
C VAL A 9 14.91 -2.24 16.62
N THR A 10 15.60 -1.37 15.89
CA THR A 10 17.04 -1.10 16.09
C THR A 10 17.32 -0.37 17.40
N ARG A 11 16.37 0.43 17.93
CA ARG A 11 16.50 1.15 19.22
C ARG A 11 16.62 0.23 20.44
N GLN A 12 16.24 -1.04 20.33
CA GLN A 12 16.37 -2.02 21.41
C GLN A 12 17.78 -2.61 21.55
N ALA A 13 18.69 -2.31 20.64
CA ALA A 13 19.97 -3.02 20.49
C ALA A 13 21.22 -2.23 20.90
N GLY A 14 21.15 -1.12 21.67
CA GLY A 14 22.39 -0.49 22.14
C GLY A 14 22.40 1.04 22.29
N GLU A 15 23.55 1.65 22.23
CA GLU A 15 23.83 3.06 22.53
C GLU A 15 22.92 4.07 21.81
N SER A 16 22.53 5.13 22.51
CA SER A 16 21.74 6.22 21.96
C SER A 16 22.42 6.89 20.76
N LEU A 17 21.86 6.72 19.58
CA LEU A 17 22.28 7.42 18.35
C LEU A 17 21.50 8.74 18.12
N ALA A 18 20.83 9.25 19.14
CA ALA A 18 20.06 10.48 19.06
C ALA A 18 20.91 11.65 18.55
N GLY A 19 20.48 12.29 17.46
CA GLY A 19 21.20 13.38 16.82
C GLY A 19 22.47 12.98 16.03
N ARG A 20 22.80 11.67 15.94
CA ARG A 20 24.01 11.17 15.26
C ARG A 20 23.70 10.25 14.09
N ALA A 21 22.44 9.86 13.89
CA ALA A 21 22.00 8.99 12.79
C ALA A 21 20.78 9.58 12.09
N SER A 22 20.79 9.50 10.77
CA SER A 22 19.61 9.70 9.93
C SER A 22 19.19 8.35 9.38
N TYR A 23 17.89 8.10 9.39
CA TYR A 23 17.31 6.86 8.87
C TYR A 23 16.67 7.13 7.51
N LEU A 24 17.08 6.36 6.52
CA LEU A 24 16.51 6.38 5.19
C LEU A 24 15.86 5.02 4.91
N GLU A 25 14.57 5.02 4.58
CA GLU A 25 13.90 3.83 4.10
C GLU A 25 14.29 3.61 2.63
N LEU A 26 14.94 2.48 2.33
CA LEU A 26 15.17 2.03 0.96
C LEU A 26 13.97 1.17 0.54
N ALA A 27 13.05 1.76 -0.20
CA ALA A 27 11.90 1.06 -0.74
C ALA A 27 12.31 0.18 -1.95
N PRO A 28 11.52 -0.86 -2.30
CA PRO A 28 11.61 -1.53 -3.59
C PRO A 28 11.40 -0.56 -4.76
N PHE A 29 11.69 -0.96 -6.00
CA PHE A 29 11.45 -0.12 -7.19
C PHE A 29 10.04 0.46 -7.25
N ASP A 30 9.94 1.69 -7.70
CA ASP A 30 8.68 2.35 -8.03
C ASP A 30 8.56 2.62 -9.54
N LEU A 31 7.42 3.17 -9.94
CA LEU A 31 7.13 3.41 -11.36
C LEU A 31 7.97 4.56 -11.95
N GLN A 32 8.50 5.48 -11.13
CA GLN A 32 9.41 6.51 -11.64
C GLN A 32 10.79 5.93 -11.98
N GLU A 33 11.26 4.98 -11.17
CA GLU A 33 12.55 4.31 -11.38
C GLU A 33 12.49 3.35 -12.57
N THR A 34 11.38 2.62 -12.73
CA THR A 34 11.22 1.62 -13.80
C THR A 34 10.69 2.19 -15.10
N GLY A 35 10.04 3.35 -15.06
CA GLY A 35 9.39 3.98 -16.21
C GLY A 35 7.96 3.48 -16.45
N SER A 36 7.12 4.36 -17.02
CA SER A 36 5.68 4.11 -17.21
C SER A 36 5.37 2.91 -18.12
N GLY A 37 6.26 2.58 -19.05
CA GLY A 37 6.10 1.40 -19.91
C GLY A 37 6.17 0.05 -19.17
N HIS A 38 6.59 0.05 -17.91
CA HIS A 38 6.74 -1.15 -17.09
C HIS A 38 5.66 -1.30 -16.00
N GLU A 39 4.60 -0.51 -16.03
CA GLU A 39 3.56 -0.51 -14.98
C GLU A 39 2.96 -1.90 -14.75
N ALA A 40 2.59 -2.62 -15.81
CA ALA A 40 2.00 -3.95 -15.70
C ALA A 40 3.00 -4.96 -15.10
N THR A 41 4.26 -4.92 -15.53
CA THR A 41 5.33 -5.80 -15.02
C THR A 41 5.64 -5.50 -13.56
N LEU A 42 5.76 -4.22 -13.19
CA LEU A 42 6.02 -3.80 -11.83
C LEU A 42 4.86 -4.16 -10.90
N TRP A 43 3.62 -3.98 -11.35
CA TRP A 43 2.45 -4.39 -10.60
C TRP A 43 2.39 -5.91 -10.40
N LEU A 44 2.66 -6.70 -11.46
CA LEU A 44 2.62 -8.16 -11.38
C LEU A 44 3.75 -8.73 -10.51
N ARG A 45 4.99 -8.30 -10.77
CA ARG A 45 6.20 -8.88 -10.18
C ARG A 45 6.60 -8.23 -8.85
N GLY A 46 6.03 -7.06 -8.52
CA GLY A 46 6.49 -6.24 -7.40
C GLY A 46 7.78 -5.47 -7.70
N GLY A 47 8.22 -4.69 -6.73
CA GLY A 47 9.37 -3.81 -6.88
C GLY A 47 10.70 -4.35 -6.33
N PHE A 48 10.75 -5.57 -5.79
CA PHE A 48 12.04 -6.17 -5.42
C PHE A 48 12.91 -6.36 -6.66
N PRO A 49 14.17 -5.85 -6.69
CA PRO A 49 14.98 -5.83 -7.89
C PRO A 49 15.10 -7.18 -8.59
N GLU A 50 15.41 -8.24 -7.84
CA GLU A 50 15.59 -9.59 -8.40
C GLU A 50 14.29 -10.19 -8.92
N SER A 51 13.15 -9.80 -8.36
CA SER A 51 11.83 -10.19 -8.86
C SER A 51 11.47 -9.44 -10.12
N PHE A 52 11.63 -8.10 -10.10
CA PHE A 52 11.27 -7.24 -11.22
C PHE A 52 12.13 -7.54 -12.46
N LEU A 53 13.46 -7.66 -12.27
CA LEU A 53 14.45 -7.88 -13.34
C LEU A 53 14.57 -9.35 -13.77
N ALA A 54 13.77 -10.27 -13.21
CA ALA A 54 13.80 -11.67 -13.59
C ALA A 54 13.53 -11.87 -15.09
N ALA A 55 14.11 -12.92 -15.66
CA ALA A 55 14.03 -13.20 -17.11
C ALA A 55 12.58 -13.34 -17.60
N ASP A 56 11.70 -13.92 -16.80
CA ASP A 56 10.29 -14.13 -17.08
C ASP A 56 9.44 -14.12 -15.80
N ASP A 57 8.12 -14.21 -15.94
CA ASP A 57 7.18 -14.17 -14.80
C ASP A 57 7.30 -15.40 -13.91
N GLU A 58 7.66 -16.56 -14.47
CA GLU A 58 7.85 -17.79 -13.70
C GLU A 58 9.13 -17.72 -12.84
N ALA A 59 10.23 -17.19 -13.38
CA ALA A 59 11.47 -16.96 -12.62
C ALA A 59 11.24 -15.93 -11.49
N SER A 60 10.51 -14.85 -11.79
CA SER A 60 10.08 -13.86 -10.81
C SER A 60 9.23 -14.49 -9.70
N PHE A 61 8.25 -15.30 -10.05
CA PHE A 61 7.38 -15.97 -9.10
C PHE A 61 8.15 -16.93 -8.18
N ARG A 62 9.08 -17.74 -8.74
CA ARG A 62 9.96 -18.63 -7.96
C ARG A 62 10.83 -17.86 -6.99
N TRP A 63 11.45 -16.77 -7.43
CA TRP A 63 12.25 -15.92 -6.55
C TRP A 63 11.43 -15.41 -5.35
N ARG A 64 10.21 -14.92 -5.57
CA ARG A 64 9.33 -14.44 -4.51
C ARG A 64 8.88 -15.54 -3.55
N GLN A 65 8.68 -16.77 -4.06
CA GLN A 65 8.40 -17.93 -3.21
C GLN A 65 9.58 -18.25 -2.27
N ASP A 66 10.80 -18.24 -2.81
CA ASP A 66 12.01 -18.50 -2.05
C ASP A 66 12.31 -17.38 -1.06
N PHE A 67 12.09 -16.12 -1.46
CA PHE A 67 12.14 -14.95 -0.58
C PHE A 67 11.17 -15.12 0.60
N LEU A 68 9.91 -15.38 0.35
CA LEU A 68 8.91 -15.57 1.40
C LEU A 68 9.26 -16.73 2.33
N ARG A 69 9.73 -17.85 1.79
CA ARG A 69 10.19 -18.99 2.59
C ARG A 69 11.31 -18.58 3.52
N THR A 70 12.39 -18.00 3.00
CA THR A 70 13.55 -17.58 3.78
C THR A 70 13.16 -16.53 4.82
N TYR A 71 12.32 -15.58 4.44
CA TYR A 71 11.89 -14.51 5.32
C TYR A 71 11.08 -15.04 6.52
N LEU A 72 10.15 -15.97 6.26
CA LEU A 72 9.34 -16.61 7.30
C LEU A 72 10.12 -17.54 8.19
N GLU A 73 11.08 -18.27 7.63
CA GLU A 73 11.83 -19.31 8.35
C GLU A 73 13.02 -18.75 9.14
N ARG A 74 13.59 -17.62 8.72
CA ARG A 74 14.82 -17.07 9.30
C ARG A 74 14.63 -15.68 9.89
N GLU A 75 14.18 -14.71 9.06
CA GLU A 75 14.21 -13.31 9.46
C GLU A 75 13.19 -12.98 10.57
N ILE A 76 11.94 -13.38 10.40
CA ILE A 76 10.88 -13.10 11.39
C ILE A 76 11.16 -13.78 12.74
N PRO A 77 11.59 -15.06 12.81
CA PRO A 77 11.98 -15.67 14.09
C PRO A 77 13.14 -14.97 14.80
N LEU A 78 14.16 -14.49 14.06
CA LEU A 78 15.28 -13.72 14.63
C LEU A 78 14.83 -12.41 15.28
N LEU A 79 13.73 -11.85 14.81
CA LEU A 79 13.14 -10.59 15.30
C LEU A 79 12.10 -10.81 16.42
N GLY A 80 12.06 -12.00 17.01
CA GLY A 80 11.18 -12.33 18.13
C GLY A 80 9.83 -12.92 17.73
N GLY A 81 9.65 -13.25 16.45
CA GLY A 81 8.46 -13.97 15.97
C GLY A 81 8.40 -15.39 16.56
N ARG A 82 7.34 -15.68 17.36
CA ARG A 82 7.15 -16.97 18.03
C ARG A 82 5.98 -17.80 17.47
N LEU A 83 5.31 -17.31 16.44
CA LEU A 83 4.25 -18.10 15.80
C LEU A 83 4.86 -19.26 15.00
N PRO A 84 4.19 -20.41 14.96
CA PRO A 84 4.50 -21.44 13.99
C PRO A 84 4.49 -20.86 12.57
N ILE A 85 5.45 -21.25 11.75
CA ILE A 85 5.63 -20.73 10.38
C ILE A 85 4.34 -20.85 9.57
N GLU A 86 3.63 -21.98 9.70
CA GLU A 86 2.34 -22.19 9.03
C GLU A 86 1.26 -21.19 9.45
N THR A 87 1.23 -20.80 10.73
CA THR A 87 0.27 -19.81 11.23
C THR A 87 0.62 -18.42 10.69
N LEU A 88 1.90 -18.10 10.62
CA LEU A 88 2.37 -16.83 10.03
C LEU A 88 2.11 -16.77 8.53
N ARG A 89 2.33 -17.88 7.80
CA ARG A 89 1.98 -18.00 6.38
C ARG A 89 0.48 -17.79 6.17
N ARG A 90 -0.36 -18.43 6.98
CA ARG A 90 -1.83 -18.23 6.93
C ARG A 90 -2.21 -16.78 7.20
N LEU A 91 -1.60 -16.12 8.20
CA LEU A 91 -1.83 -14.70 8.47
C LEU A 91 -1.51 -13.85 7.24
N LEU A 92 -0.33 -14.02 6.63
CA LEU A 92 0.08 -13.27 5.43
C LEU A 92 -0.87 -13.53 4.24
N THR A 93 -1.29 -14.79 4.02
CA THR A 93 -2.26 -15.12 2.96
C THR A 93 -3.61 -14.42 3.21
N MET A 94 -4.08 -14.39 4.47
CA MET A 94 -5.29 -13.64 4.81
C MET A 94 -5.14 -12.14 4.57
N LEU A 95 -3.98 -11.55 4.91
CA LEU A 95 -3.68 -10.14 4.62
C LEU A 95 -3.61 -9.87 3.11
N ALA A 96 -3.11 -10.81 2.31
CA ALA A 96 -3.10 -10.70 0.85
C ALA A 96 -4.52 -10.64 0.26
N HIS A 97 -5.48 -11.40 0.82
CA HIS A 97 -6.89 -11.31 0.43
C HIS A 97 -7.57 -10.00 0.89
N LEU A 98 -7.04 -9.35 1.92
CA LEU A 98 -7.61 -8.14 2.54
C LEU A 98 -6.97 -6.84 2.02
N GLN A 99 -6.37 -6.86 0.83
CA GLN A 99 -5.77 -5.66 0.22
C GLN A 99 -6.80 -4.54 0.07
N GLY A 100 -6.51 -3.37 0.67
CA GLY A 100 -7.39 -2.21 0.65
C GLY A 100 -8.59 -2.29 1.60
N GLU A 101 -8.75 -3.40 2.35
CA GLU A 101 -9.86 -3.59 3.28
C GLU A 101 -9.54 -3.03 4.67
N LEU A 102 -10.61 -2.78 5.43
CA LEU A 102 -10.50 -2.29 6.81
C LEU A 102 -10.00 -3.39 7.75
N LEU A 103 -9.04 -3.05 8.60
CA LEU A 103 -8.52 -3.96 9.62
C LEU A 103 -9.62 -4.40 10.61
N ASN A 104 -9.78 -5.71 10.72
CA ASN A 104 -10.58 -6.36 11.74
C ASN A 104 -9.77 -7.43 12.48
N VAL A 105 -9.06 -7.01 13.53
CA VAL A 105 -8.19 -7.89 14.35
C VAL A 105 -8.97 -9.07 14.92
N SER A 106 -10.20 -8.86 15.37
CA SER A 106 -11.03 -9.92 15.96
C SER A 106 -11.41 -11.00 14.95
N SER A 107 -11.64 -10.63 13.68
CA SER A 107 -11.91 -11.58 12.60
C SER A 107 -10.67 -12.41 12.27
N LEU A 108 -9.51 -11.74 12.12
CA LEU A 108 -8.22 -12.41 11.89
C LEU A 108 -7.90 -13.40 13.03
N ALA A 109 -8.07 -12.98 14.27
CA ALA A 109 -7.79 -13.79 15.45
C ALA A 109 -8.66 -15.06 15.48
N ARG A 110 -9.97 -14.93 15.25
CA ARG A 110 -10.89 -16.09 15.19
C ARG A 110 -10.49 -17.09 14.10
N ASN A 111 -10.18 -16.60 12.92
CA ASN A 111 -9.83 -17.46 11.78
C ASN A 111 -8.48 -18.17 11.96
N LEU A 112 -7.57 -17.60 12.76
CA LEU A 112 -6.28 -18.20 13.08
C LEU A 112 -6.30 -19.05 14.36
N GLY A 113 -7.37 -19.03 15.13
CA GLY A 113 -7.43 -19.68 16.45
C GLY A 113 -6.50 -19.00 17.48
N LEU A 114 -6.28 -17.69 17.35
CA LEU A 114 -5.40 -16.88 18.20
C LEU A 114 -6.20 -15.85 18.99
N ASN A 115 -5.58 -15.28 20.03
CA ASN A 115 -6.13 -14.08 20.69
C ASN A 115 -5.79 -12.80 19.91
N GLY A 116 -6.60 -11.75 20.07
CA GLY A 116 -6.43 -10.50 19.34
C GLY A 116 -5.13 -9.78 19.65
N ARG A 117 -4.59 -9.90 20.87
CA ARG A 117 -3.31 -9.30 21.26
C ARG A 117 -2.14 -9.90 20.47
N THR A 118 -2.14 -11.23 20.35
CA THR A 118 -1.11 -11.94 19.55
C THR A 118 -1.16 -11.48 18.10
N VAL A 119 -2.34 -11.44 17.47
CA VAL A 119 -2.49 -10.95 16.10
C VAL A 119 -2.03 -9.49 15.99
N GLY A 120 -2.42 -8.62 16.93
CA GLY A 120 -1.98 -7.22 16.97
C GLY A 120 -0.45 -7.10 16.96
N ASN A 121 0.25 -7.84 17.84
CA ASN A 121 1.71 -7.83 17.92
C ASN A 121 2.38 -8.27 16.60
N TYR A 122 1.78 -9.24 15.88
CA TYR A 122 2.30 -9.66 14.56
C TYR A 122 2.02 -8.64 13.46
N LEU A 123 0.89 -7.97 13.52
CA LEU A 123 0.63 -6.85 12.60
C LEU A 123 1.58 -5.68 12.86
N ASP A 124 1.94 -5.41 14.13
CA ASP A 124 2.96 -4.42 14.50
C ASP A 124 4.32 -4.83 13.92
N LEU A 125 4.75 -6.07 14.19
CA LEU A 125 6.01 -6.61 13.66
C LEU A 125 6.07 -6.53 12.12
N LEU A 126 5.01 -6.93 11.41
CA LEU A 126 4.96 -6.86 9.95
C LEU A 126 5.02 -5.41 9.43
N SER A 127 4.48 -4.45 10.19
CA SER A 127 4.58 -3.03 9.86
C SER A 127 6.00 -2.51 10.09
N ASP A 128 6.65 -2.89 11.18
CA ASP A 128 8.04 -2.55 11.52
C ASP A 128 9.04 -3.14 10.53
N LEU A 129 8.68 -4.26 9.91
CA LEU A 129 9.45 -4.93 8.86
C LEU A 129 9.15 -4.38 7.45
N TYR A 130 8.40 -3.32 7.34
CA TYR A 130 7.98 -2.71 6.07
C TYR A 130 7.23 -3.66 5.11
N LEU A 131 6.65 -4.75 5.62
CA LEU A 131 5.82 -5.66 4.82
C LEU A 131 4.36 -5.24 4.78
N LEU A 132 3.88 -4.59 5.85
CA LEU A 132 2.48 -4.20 6.01
C LEU A 132 2.37 -2.69 6.19
N ARG A 133 1.47 -2.07 5.44
CA ARG A 133 1.03 -0.70 5.67
C ARG A 133 -0.35 -0.70 6.30
N ARG A 134 -0.50 0.11 7.34
CA ARG A 134 -1.78 0.48 7.92
C ARG A 134 -2.04 1.94 7.55
N LEU A 135 -2.81 2.17 6.51
CA LEU A 135 -3.20 3.52 6.11
C LEU A 135 -4.27 4.02 7.08
N PRO A 136 -4.01 5.09 7.85
CA PRO A 136 -4.97 5.59 8.83
C PRO A 136 -6.15 6.31 8.17
N PRO A 137 -7.32 6.35 8.83
CA PRO A 137 -8.43 7.20 8.40
C PRO A 137 -8.14 8.68 8.67
N LEU A 138 -8.57 9.55 7.77
CA LEU A 138 -8.54 10.99 8.01
C LEU A 138 -9.64 11.38 9.00
N GLU A 139 -9.27 11.95 10.12
CA GLU A 139 -10.19 12.49 11.11
C GLU A 139 -10.66 13.90 10.70
N ALA A 140 -11.69 13.98 9.88
CA ALA A 140 -12.27 15.25 9.45
C ALA A 140 -13.47 15.65 10.35
N LYS A 141 -13.53 16.92 10.78
CA LYS A 141 -14.65 17.46 11.54
C LYS A 141 -15.84 17.80 10.63
N VAL A 142 -16.50 16.78 10.07
CA VAL A 142 -17.56 16.94 9.04
C VAL A 142 -18.96 16.61 9.55
N GLY A 143 -19.17 16.45 10.86
CA GLY A 143 -20.47 16.11 11.44
C GLY A 143 -20.97 14.69 11.10
N LYS A 144 -20.14 13.86 10.44
CA LYS A 144 -20.46 12.49 10.03
C LYS A 144 -19.71 11.49 10.91
N ARG A 145 -20.31 10.30 11.10
CA ARG A 145 -19.65 9.20 11.80
C ARG A 145 -18.63 8.52 10.86
N LEU A 146 -17.35 8.76 11.11
CA LEU A 146 -16.24 8.21 10.32
C LEU A 146 -15.89 6.79 10.77
N ILE A 147 -15.29 6.03 9.85
CA ILE A 147 -14.64 4.75 10.15
C ILE A 147 -13.30 5.05 10.82
N ARG A 148 -12.93 4.26 11.83
CA ARG A 148 -11.68 4.44 12.61
C ARG A 148 -10.63 3.35 12.35
N SER A 149 -11.04 2.18 11.87
CA SER A 149 -10.09 1.10 11.56
C SER A 149 -9.25 1.48 10.34
N PRO A 150 -7.92 1.27 10.36
CA PRO A 150 -7.08 1.55 9.20
C PRO A 150 -7.38 0.61 8.03
N LYS A 151 -7.07 1.03 6.80
CA LYS A 151 -6.97 0.14 5.64
C LYS A 151 -5.63 -0.62 5.69
N LEU A 152 -5.65 -1.86 5.21
CA LEU A 152 -4.47 -2.73 5.16
C LEU A 152 -3.95 -2.90 3.75
N PHE A 153 -2.62 -2.82 3.60
CA PHE A 153 -1.93 -3.16 2.36
C PHE A 153 -0.65 -3.93 2.69
N LEU A 154 -0.43 -5.09 2.08
CA LEU A 154 0.91 -5.61 1.90
C LEU A 154 1.61 -4.69 0.90
N ARG A 155 2.81 -4.21 1.25
CA ARG A 155 3.44 -3.08 0.55
C ARG A 155 4.04 -3.42 -0.81
N ASP A 156 4.22 -4.70 -1.11
CA ASP A 156 4.68 -5.17 -2.41
C ASP A 156 3.62 -6.04 -3.10
N SER A 157 3.19 -5.63 -4.28
CA SER A 157 2.15 -6.31 -5.04
C SER A 157 2.57 -7.71 -5.50
N GLY A 158 3.84 -7.92 -5.83
CA GLY A 158 4.36 -9.23 -6.19
C GLY A 158 4.30 -10.23 -5.03
N ILE A 159 4.52 -9.77 -3.81
CA ILE A 159 4.34 -10.60 -2.60
C ILE A 159 2.87 -10.97 -2.41
N VAL A 160 1.94 -10.03 -2.62
CA VAL A 160 0.49 -10.32 -2.62
C VAL A 160 0.16 -11.43 -3.61
N HIS A 161 0.60 -11.29 -4.85
CA HIS A 161 0.31 -12.24 -5.92
C HIS A 161 0.91 -13.61 -5.62
N THR A 162 2.12 -13.66 -5.07
CA THR A 162 2.77 -14.92 -4.70
C THR A 162 2.05 -15.65 -3.58
N LEU A 163 1.59 -14.94 -2.53
CA LEU A 163 0.81 -15.51 -1.44
C LEU A 163 -0.55 -16.08 -1.91
N LEU A 164 -1.09 -15.54 -3.00
CA LEU A 164 -2.35 -15.97 -3.63
C LEU A 164 -2.16 -16.95 -4.79
N GLY A 165 -0.92 -17.35 -5.11
CA GLY A 165 -0.62 -18.28 -6.19
C GLY A 165 -0.80 -17.71 -7.60
N ILE A 166 -0.85 -16.38 -7.73
CA ILE A 166 -1.01 -15.67 -9.03
C ILE A 166 0.37 -15.57 -9.70
N ARG A 167 0.52 -16.15 -10.89
CA ARG A 167 1.82 -16.30 -11.57
C ARG A 167 2.02 -15.31 -12.71
N ASP A 168 0.96 -14.93 -13.38
CA ASP A 168 0.96 -14.11 -14.59
C ASP A 168 -0.14 -13.05 -14.57
N LEU A 169 -0.09 -12.16 -15.54
CA LEU A 169 -1.02 -11.06 -15.65
C LEU A 169 -2.45 -11.51 -15.93
N GLU A 170 -2.66 -12.56 -16.71
CA GLU A 170 -3.99 -13.10 -17.04
C GLU A 170 -4.66 -13.62 -15.76
N GLY A 171 -3.95 -14.44 -14.97
CA GLY A 171 -4.41 -14.92 -13.68
C GLY A 171 -4.72 -13.78 -12.70
N LEU A 172 -3.89 -12.71 -12.69
CA LEU A 172 -4.14 -11.53 -11.88
C LEU A 172 -5.42 -10.80 -12.30
N LEU A 173 -5.62 -10.59 -13.60
CA LEU A 173 -6.79 -9.89 -14.13
C LEU A 173 -8.11 -10.64 -13.86
N ALA A 174 -8.05 -11.97 -13.79
CA ALA A 174 -9.19 -12.83 -13.45
C ALA A 174 -9.43 -12.99 -11.94
N HIS A 175 -8.47 -12.57 -11.09
CA HIS A 175 -8.55 -12.83 -9.65
C HIS A 175 -9.37 -11.77 -8.89
N PRO A 176 -10.19 -12.15 -7.89
CA PRO A 176 -10.98 -11.19 -7.09
C PRO A 176 -10.16 -10.09 -6.42
N VAL A 177 -8.87 -10.32 -6.12
CA VAL A 177 -7.98 -9.35 -5.48
C VAL A 177 -7.55 -8.21 -6.42
N VAL A 178 -7.81 -8.32 -7.73
CA VAL A 178 -7.29 -7.40 -8.75
C VAL A 178 -7.49 -5.93 -8.41
N GLY A 179 -8.67 -5.56 -7.91
CA GLY A 179 -8.99 -4.19 -7.52
C GLY A 179 -8.18 -3.72 -6.31
N GLY A 180 -8.17 -4.50 -5.23
CA GLY A 180 -7.42 -4.19 -4.01
C GLY A 180 -5.90 -4.21 -4.22
N SER A 181 -5.39 -5.14 -5.05
CA SER A 181 -3.98 -5.20 -5.42
C SER A 181 -3.56 -3.96 -6.21
N TYR A 182 -4.36 -3.52 -7.19
CA TYR A 182 -4.07 -2.32 -7.94
C TYR A 182 -4.17 -1.06 -7.07
N GLU A 183 -5.15 -0.99 -6.16
CA GLU A 183 -5.25 0.10 -5.17
C GLU A 183 -3.97 0.16 -4.32
N GLY A 184 -3.51 -0.97 -3.77
CA GLY A 184 -2.27 -1.03 -2.97
C GLY A 184 -1.04 -0.62 -3.77
N PHE A 185 -0.93 -1.05 -5.03
CA PHE A 185 0.14 -0.66 -5.93
C PHE A 185 0.17 0.86 -6.17
N VAL A 186 -0.98 1.47 -6.45
CA VAL A 186 -1.10 2.94 -6.61
C VAL A 186 -0.75 3.67 -5.32
N VAL A 187 -1.28 3.22 -4.18
CA VAL A 187 -1.01 3.82 -2.87
C VAL A 187 0.48 3.80 -2.56
N GLU A 188 1.16 2.65 -2.68
CA GLU A 188 2.59 2.54 -2.37
C GLU A 188 3.46 3.42 -3.30
N ASN A 189 3.16 3.48 -4.59
CA ASN A 189 3.88 4.35 -5.51
C ASN A 189 3.72 5.85 -5.15
N LEU A 190 2.50 6.29 -4.82
CA LEU A 190 2.26 7.69 -4.42
C LEU A 190 2.93 8.04 -3.09
N LEU A 191 2.91 7.14 -2.12
CA LEU A 191 3.49 7.39 -0.79
C LEU A 191 5.02 7.50 -0.82
N ARG A 192 5.70 6.80 -1.73
CA ARG A 192 7.16 6.90 -1.91
C ARG A 192 7.61 8.30 -2.37
N LEU A 193 6.74 8.99 -3.09
CA LEU A 193 7.00 10.34 -3.59
C LEU A 193 6.41 11.46 -2.74
N LEU A 194 5.79 11.09 -1.62
CA LEU A 194 5.20 12.09 -0.73
C LEU A 194 6.28 13.07 -0.27
N PRO A 195 6.06 14.41 -0.44
CA PRO A 195 7.04 15.42 0.00
C PRO A 195 7.25 15.36 1.51
N GLU A 196 8.39 15.83 1.97
CA GLU A 196 8.67 15.97 3.40
C GLU A 196 7.58 16.82 4.08
N GLY A 197 7.08 16.34 5.22
CA GLY A 197 5.94 16.94 5.92
C GLY A 197 4.57 16.62 5.28
N GLY A 198 4.52 15.83 4.22
CA GLY A 198 3.26 15.31 3.68
C GLY A 198 2.74 14.14 4.52
N GLU A 199 1.43 14.00 4.57
CA GLU A 199 0.74 12.91 5.29
C GLU A 199 -0.28 12.23 4.38
N ALA A 200 -0.54 10.94 4.63
CA ALA A 200 -1.43 10.12 3.83
C ALA A 200 -2.49 9.43 4.69
N PHE A 201 -3.72 9.48 4.23
CA PHE A 201 -4.90 8.93 4.88
C PHE A 201 -5.84 8.32 3.85
N PHE A 202 -6.84 7.57 4.29
CA PHE A 202 -8.05 7.36 3.53
C PHE A 202 -9.22 8.10 4.19
N TYR A 203 -10.30 8.31 3.44
CA TYR A 203 -11.51 8.88 4.02
C TYR A 203 -12.69 7.94 3.78
N ARG A 204 -13.43 7.60 4.85
CA ARG A 204 -14.64 6.79 4.75
C ARG A 204 -15.63 7.15 5.85
N ALA A 205 -16.83 7.57 5.44
CA ALA A 205 -17.95 7.78 6.33
C ALA A 205 -18.91 6.58 6.30
N ARG A 206 -19.59 6.31 7.41
CA ARG A 206 -20.59 5.22 7.49
C ARG A 206 -21.73 5.37 6.48
N ALA A 207 -22.02 6.60 6.06
CA ALA A 207 -23.04 6.92 5.04
C ALA A 207 -22.60 6.61 3.59
N GLY A 208 -21.39 6.07 3.37
CA GLY A 208 -20.90 5.64 2.08
C GLY A 208 -20.03 6.65 1.34
N ALA A 209 -19.74 7.84 1.90
CA ALA A 209 -18.74 8.74 1.34
C ALA A 209 -17.34 8.13 1.50
N GLU A 210 -16.52 8.07 0.42
CA GLU A 210 -15.24 7.37 0.42
C GLU A 210 -14.24 7.98 -0.57
N VAL A 211 -12.97 8.08 -0.11
CA VAL A 211 -11.76 8.35 -0.90
C VAL A 211 -10.71 7.33 -0.53
N ASP A 212 -10.06 6.70 -1.52
CA ASP A 212 -9.10 5.64 -1.26
C ASP A 212 -7.80 6.16 -0.65
N LEU A 213 -7.34 7.34 -1.14
CA LEU A 213 -6.15 8.00 -0.61
C LEU A 213 -6.37 9.52 -0.56
N VAL A 214 -6.16 10.09 0.60
CA VAL A 214 -6.12 11.55 0.83
C VAL A 214 -4.69 11.93 1.17
N LEU A 215 -4.09 12.81 0.38
CA LEU A 215 -2.77 13.35 0.63
C LEU A 215 -2.91 14.76 1.21
N LEU A 216 -2.38 14.95 2.40
CA LEU A 216 -2.17 16.27 2.99
C LEU A 216 -0.74 16.70 2.63
N LEU A 217 -0.63 17.71 1.80
CA LEU A 217 0.63 18.17 1.25
C LEU A 217 1.07 19.48 1.92
N PRO A 218 2.37 19.83 1.89
CA PRO A 218 2.87 21.09 2.40
C PRO A 218 2.09 22.29 1.83
N GLY A 219 1.95 23.34 2.64
CA GLY A 219 1.17 24.52 2.28
C GLY A 219 -0.35 24.34 2.43
N GLY A 220 -0.78 23.29 3.12
CA GLY A 220 -2.21 23.03 3.41
C GLY A 220 -3.01 22.49 2.22
N LYS A 221 -2.33 22.01 1.19
CA LYS A 221 -2.95 21.43 0.00
C LYS A 221 -3.50 20.04 0.30
N VAL A 222 -4.68 19.73 -0.19
CA VAL A 222 -5.33 18.42 -0.03
C VAL A 222 -5.61 17.84 -1.41
N TRP A 223 -5.08 16.65 -1.67
CA TRP A 223 -5.42 15.88 -2.86
C TRP A 223 -6.27 14.67 -2.48
N ALA A 224 -7.34 14.44 -3.24
CA ALA A 224 -8.20 13.27 -3.09
C ALA A 224 -8.01 12.34 -4.29
N VAL A 225 -7.63 11.09 -4.03
CA VAL A 225 -7.36 10.09 -5.06
C VAL A 225 -8.31 8.91 -4.89
N LYS A 226 -9.02 8.57 -5.96
CA LYS A 226 -9.79 7.33 -6.10
C LYS A 226 -9.10 6.44 -7.10
N VAL A 227 -9.04 5.14 -6.82
CA VAL A 227 -8.44 4.16 -7.73
C VAL A 227 -9.54 3.37 -8.43
N LYS A 228 -9.46 3.22 -9.74
CA LYS A 228 -10.40 2.46 -10.56
C LYS A 228 -9.67 1.62 -11.59
N ARG A 229 -9.92 0.33 -11.58
CA ARG A 229 -9.39 -0.61 -12.57
C ARG A 229 -10.38 -0.75 -13.75
N SER A 230 -10.62 0.37 -14.46
CA SER A 230 -11.52 0.43 -15.63
C SER A 230 -11.00 1.46 -16.62
N LEU A 231 -11.00 1.15 -17.92
CA LEU A 231 -10.63 2.08 -18.98
C LEU A 231 -11.67 3.20 -19.19
N ALA A 232 -12.89 3.04 -18.66
CA ALA A 232 -13.92 4.06 -18.63
C ALA A 232 -14.29 4.39 -17.17
N PRO A 233 -13.39 5.04 -16.41
CA PRO A 233 -13.60 5.28 -14.99
C PRO A 233 -14.73 6.26 -14.77
N LYS A 234 -15.63 5.94 -13.84
CA LYS A 234 -16.72 6.83 -13.41
C LYS A 234 -16.60 7.08 -11.91
N PRO A 235 -16.57 8.34 -11.46
CA PRO A 235 -16.60 8.67 -10.05
C PRO A 235 -17.90 8.15 -9.41
N SER A 236 -17.80 7.51 -8.25
CA SER A 236 -18.99 7.06 -7.53
C SER A 236 -19.70 8.22 -6.81
N ARG A 237 -20.99 8.05 -6.48
CA ARG A 237 -21.72 8.99 -5.64
C ARG A 237 -20.98 9.23 -4.30
N GLY A 238 -20.46 8.17 -3.67
CA GLY A 238 -19.73 8.28 -2.42
C GLY A 238 -18.44 9.10 -2.55
N PHE A 239 -17.76 9.05 -3.71
CA PHE A 239 -16.60 9.91 -3.98
C PHE A 239 -17.01 11.38 -4.09
N HIS A 240 -18.06 11.70 -4.83
CA HIS A 240 -18.57 13.08 -4.90
C HIS A 240 -19.03 13.63 -3.54
N GLU A 241 -19.64 12.79 -2.71
CA GLU A 241 -20.00 13.15 -1.33
C GLU A 241 -18.77 13.45 -0.48
N ALA A 242 -17.72 12.63 -0.60
CA ALA A 242 -16.46 12.84 0.09
C ALA A 242 -15.74 14.13 -0.36
N LEU A 243 -15.76 14.45 -1.66
CA LEU A 243 -15.20 15.71 -2.16
C LEU A 243 -15.91 16.96 -1.60
N ARG A 244 -17.23 16.88 -1.35
CA ARG A 244 -17.98 17.96 -0.68
C ARG A 244 -17.55 18.11 0.78
N ASP A 245 -17.26 17.00 1.45
CA ASP A 245 -16.82 16.99 2.84
C ASP A 245 -15.40 17.54 3.00
N LEU A 246 -14.49 17.10 2.14
CA LEU A 246 -13.04 17.37 2.24
C LEU A 246 -12.61 18.66 1.55
N ARG A 247 -13.34 19.10 0.51
CA ARG A 247 -13.02 20.25 -0.34
C ARG A 247 -11.56 20.27 -0.79
N PRO A 248 -11.07 19.19 -1.41
CA PRO A 248 -9.68 19.10 -1.82
C PRO A 248 -9.35 20.16 -2.90
N GLU A 249 -8.06 20.57 -2.97
CA GLU A 249 -7.56 21.41 -4.05
C GLU A 249 -7.58 20.68 -5.40
N ALA A 250 -7.26 19.36 -5.38
CA ALA A 250 -7.30 18.51 -6.57
C ALA A 250 -7.92 17.15 -6.27
N ALA A 251 -8.68 16.62 -7.23
CA ALA A 251 -9.30 15.32 -7.14
C ALA A 251 -9.03 14.49 -8.39
N TYR A 252 -8.51 13.28 -8.18
CA TYR A 252 -8.09 12.38 -9.24
C TYR A 252 -8.78 11.03 -9.16
N VAL A 253 -9.05 10.45 -10.32
CA VAL A 253 -9.34 9.02 -10.46
C VAL A 253 -8.18 8.40 -11.21
N VAL A 254 -7.34 7.63 -10.50
CA VAL A 254 -6.25 6.86 -11.12
C VAL A 254 -6.85 5.65 -11.81
N TYR A 255 -6.46 5.43 -13.07
CA TYR A 255 -6.98 4.36 -13.91
C TYR A 255 -5.87 3.79 -14.83
N PRO A 256 -6.02 2.57 -15.39
CA PRO A 256 -4.99 1.92 -16.19
C PRO A 256 -4.99 2.36 -17.66
N GLY A 257 -5.29 3.61 -17.96
CA GLY A 257 -5.22 4.19 -19.31
C GLY A 257 -3.98 5.06 -19.46
N GLU A 258 -3.83 5.70 -20.61
CA GLU A 258 -2.64 6.47 -20.97
C GLU A 258 -2.88 7.98 -20.93
N GLU A 259 -4.13 8.43 -20.99
CA GLU A 259 -4.50 9.84 -21.15
C GLU A 259 -5.01 10.45 -19.85
N THR A 260 -4.76 11.76 -19.68
CA THR A 260 -5.39 12.56 -18.62
C THR A 260 -6.52 13.37 -19.22
N PHE A 261 -7.74 13.22 -18.68
CA PHE A 261 -8.91 13.94 -19.15
C PHE A 261 -9.89 14.26 -18.00
N PRO A 262 -10.74 15.31 -18.16
CA PRO A 262 -11.72 15.67 -17.14
C PRO A 262 -12.88 14.66 -17.12
N LEU A 263 -13.23 14.19 -15.91
CA LEU A 263 -14.47 13.44 -15.66
C LEU A 263 -15.62 14.37 -15.26
N THR A 264 -15.27 15.45 -14.56
CA THR A 264 -16.16 16.55 -14.17
C THR A 264 -15.31 17.82 -14.04
N ASP A 265 -15.95 18.96 -13.78
CA ASP A 265 -15.23 20.25 -13.56
C ASP A 265 -14.18 20.20 -12.43
N ARG A 266 -14.21 19.20 -11.55
CA ARG A 266 -13.37 19.09 -10.37
C ARG A 266 -12.61 17.77 -10.26
N VAL A 267 -12.81 16.83 -11.18
CA VAL A 267 -12.23 15.48 -11.10
C VAL A 267 -11.57 15.14 -12.42
N MET A 268 -10.30 14.82 -12.37
CA MET A 268 -9.52 14.35 -13.51
C MET A 268 -9.34 12.83 -13.46
N ALA A 269 -9.54 12.13 -14.57
CA ALA A 269 -8.99 10.81 -14.77
C ALA A 269 -7.53 10.96 -15.18
N THR A 270 -6.63 10.14 -14.61
CA THR A 270 -5.20 10.25 -14.92
C THR A 270 -4.51 8.89 -14.75
N PRO A 271 -3.54 8.56 -15.62
CA PRO A 271 -2.63 7.44 -15.39
C PRO A 271 -1.80 7.65 -14.13
N LEU A 272 -1.37 6.53 -13.49
CA LEU A 272 -0.51 6.61 -12.31
C LEU A 272 0.77 7.40 -12.60
N GLY A 273 1.46 7.12 -13.72
CA GLY A 273 2.69 7.80 -14.09
C GLY A 273 2.56 9.33 -14.16
N SER A 274 1.46 9.84 -14.74
CA SER A 274 1.18 11.27 -14.81
C SER A 274 0.93 11.89 -13.42
N LEU A 275 0.24 11.18 -12.54
CA LEU A 275 0.00 11.66 -11.16
C LEU A 275 1.30 11.68 -10.34
N LEU A 276 2.18 10.67 -10.52
CA LEU A 276 3.50 10.64 -9.89
C LEU A 276 4.37 11.83 -10.33
N GLN A 277 4.37 12.17 -11.62
CA GLN A 277 5.07 13.35 -12.13
C GLN A 277 4.54 14.64 -11.50
N ALA A 278 3.22 14.80 -11.43
CA ALA A 278 2.59 15.96 -10.79
C ALA A 278 2.98 16.07 -9.31
N LEU A 279 2.98 14.95 -8.57
CA LEU A 279 3.39 14.91 -7.16
C LEU A 279 4.88 15.20 -6.99
N GLY A 280 5.76 14.64 -7.86
CA GLY A 280 7.19 14.84 -7.84
C GLY A 280 7.60 16.32 -8.06
N THR A 281 6.84 17.08 -8.85
CA THR A 281 7.08 18.53 -9.01
C THR A 281 6.85 19.32 -7.72
N LEU A 282 6.03 18.82 -6.81
CA LEU A 282 5.79 19.45 -5.50
C LEU A 282 6.89 19.10 -4.48
N ARG A 283 7.54 17.96 -4.63
CA ARG A 283 8.65 17.52 -3.77
C ARG A 283 9.92 18.36 -3.98
N ASN A 284 10.11 18.86 -5.19
CA ASN A 284 11.32 19.61 -5.60
C ASN A 284 11.18 21.13 -5.41
N ARG A 285 10.08 21.60 -4.86
CA ARG A 285 9.84 23.02 -4.52
C ARG A 285 9.92 23.23 -3.01
#